data_881a1d877187145c4d1929165c1a3dcc
#
_entry.id   881a1d877187145c4d1929165c1a3dcc
#
_cell.length_a   1.000
_cell.length_b   1.000
_cell.length_c   1.000
_cell.angle_alpha   90.00
_cell.angle_beta   90.00
_cell.angle_gamma   90.00
#
_symmetry.space_group_name_H-M   'P 1'
#
loop_
_entity.id
_entity.type
_entity.pdbx_description
1 polymer ?
#
loop_
_entity_poly.entity_id
_entity_poly.type
_entity_poly.pdbx_seq_one_letter_code
_entity_poly.pdbx_strand_id
1 'polypeptide(L)'
;FTTNLRQLLLAAPLGQKSVMGVDPGIRTGCKVVVLDKQGNLLFHDVVFPFPPKGNAENAARHFAKIAAKYSIEAVAVGNGTASRETTDILNKVFSEGDNQKPVYVVSEDGASIYSASKIARDEFPDQDVTVRGAVSIARRLMDPLAELVKIDAKSIGVGQYQHDVDQTKLKKSLDQTVENCVNLVGVNVNTASQQLLTYISGLGPA
;
A
#
# COMPACT_ATOMS: atom_id res chain seq x y z
N PHE A 1 6.99 -11.77 -16.42
CA PHE A 1 6.57 -11.80 -15.01
C PHE A 1 7.67 -11.24 -14.08
N THR A 2 8.86 -11.82 -14.10
CA THR A 2 9.97 -11.39 -13.22
C THR A 2 10.37 -9.92 -13.42
N THR A 3 10.37 -9.43 -14.65
CA THR A 3 10.62 -8.02 -14.97
C THR A 3 9.57 -7.10 -14.36
N ASN A 4 8.29 -7.46 -14.45
CA ASN A 4 7.20 -6.69 -13.88
C ASN A 4 7.28 -6.68 -12.33
N LEU A 5 7.55 -7.85 -11.72
CA LEU A 5 7.76 -7.92 -10.28
C LEU A 5 8.94 -7.04 -9.85
N ARG A 6 10.06 -7.13 -10.55
CA ARG A 6 11.24 -6.30 -10.28
C ARG A 6 10.93 -4.81 -10.33
N GLN A 7 10.15 -4.36 -11.31
CA GLN A 7 9.72 -2.96 -11.41
C GLN A 7 8.86 -2.52 -10.23
N LEU A 8 7.96 -3.38 -9.76
CA LEU A 8 7.13 -3.10 -8.59
C LEU A 8 7.97 -3.02 -7.30
N LEU A 9 8.86 -3.98 -7.09
CA LEU A 9 9.71 -4.04 -5.89
C LEU A 9 10.72 -2.89 -5.83
N LEU A 10 11.28 -2.48 -6.96
CA LEU A 10 12.29 -1.43 -7.09
C LEU A 10 11.70 -0.07 -7.49
N ALA A 11 10.37 0.10 -7.40
CA ALA A 11 9.76 1.41 -7.57
C ALA A 11 10.33 2.39 -6.54
N ALA A 12 10.52 3.65 -6.95
CA ALA A 12 11.10 4.66 -6.08
C ALA A 12 10.25 4.87 -4.83
N PRO A 13 10.79 4.63 -3.63
CA PRO A 13 10.04 4.83 -2.39
C PRO A 13 9.83 6.32 -2.14
N LEU A 14 8.66 6.67 -1.60
CA LEU A 14 8.40 8.04 -1.11
C LEU A 14 9.31 8.36 0.08
N GLY A 15 9.70 7.35 0.84
CA GLY A 15 10.52 7.48 2.04
C GLY A 15 9.72 7.84 3.29
N GLN A 16 10.41 8.40 4.27
CA GLN A 16 9.88 8.72 5.60
C GLN A 16 9.02 10.00 5.58
N LYS A 17 7.80 9.87 5.09
CA LYS A 17 6.79 10.93 5.07
C LYS A 17 5.50 10.46 5.70
N SER A 18 4.75 11.39 6.29
CA SER A 18 3.40 11.12 6.78
C SER A 18 2.44 10.96 5.59
N VAL A 19 1.74 9.84 5.50
CA VAL A 19 0.94 9.46 4.33
C VAL A 19 -0.51 9.21 4.73
N MET A 20 -1.44 9.74 3.95
CA MET A 20 -2.84 9.31 3.95
C MET A 20 -3.00 8.18 2.94
N GLY A 21 -3.39 6.99 3.39
CA GLY A 21 -3.78 5.88 2.53
C GLY A 21 -5.28 5.86 2.31
N VAL A 22 -5.71 5.65 1.08
CA VAL A 22 -7.12 5.55 0.72
C VAL A 22 -7.34 4.28 -0.09
N ASP A 23 -8.17 3.39 0.44
CA ASP A 23 -8.69 2.22 -0.25
C ASP A 23 -10.09 2.57 -0.76
N PRO A 24 -10.27 2.81 -2.08
CA PRO A 24 -11.52 3.29 -2.64
C PRO A 24 -12.65 2.29 -2.54
N GLY A 25 -13.88 2.79 -2.37
CA GLY A 25 -15.06 1.94 -2.38
C GLY A 25 -16.35 2.74 -2.58
N ILE A 26 -17.18 2.32 -3.56
CA ILE A 26 -18.45 3.01 -3.87
C ILE A 26 -19.48 2.79 -2.77
N ARG A 27 -19.82 1.53 -2.50
CA ARG A 27 -20.89 1.17 -1.55
C ARG A 27 -20.46 1.17 -0.11
N THR A 28 -19.24 0.72 0.14
CA THR A 28 -18.68 0.55 1.48
C THR A 28 -17.97 1.78 2.01
N GLY A 29 -17.83 2.82 1.17
CA GLY A 29 -17.02 4.01 1.44
C GLY A 29 -15.53 3.76 1.21
N CYS A 30 -14.78 4.84 1.10
CA CYS A 30 -13.32 4.83 1.04
C CYS A 30 -12.77 4.62 2.46
N LYS A 31 -11.97 3.58 2.66
CA LYS A 31 -11.25 3.39 3.92
C LYS A 31 -10.04 4.29 3.90
N VAL A 32 -9.92 5.10 4.93
CA VAL A 32 -8.87 6.10 5.05
C VAL A 32 -8.02 5.77 6.26
N VAL A 33 -6.72 5.77 6.06
CA VAL A 33 -5.75 5.63 7.15
C VAL A 33 -4.75 6.79 7.09
N VAL A 34 -4.19 7.15 8.23
CA VAL A 34 -3.04 8.05 8.30
C VAL A 34 -1.89 7.32 8.96
N LEU A 35 -0.76 7.32 8.30
CA LEU A 35 0.49 6.76 8.82
C LEU A 35 1.48 7.87 9.15
N ASP A 36 2.25 7.66 10.21
CA ASP A 36 3.40 8.50 10.51
C ASP A 36 4.59 8.19 9.56
N LYS A 37 5.69 8.90 9.75
CA LYS A 37 6.92 8.75 8.94
C LYS A 37 7.56 7.37 9.04
N GLN A 38 7.23 6.60 10.06
CA GLN A 38 7.71 5.23 10.29
C GLN A 38 6.71 4.18 9.79
N GLY A 39 5.56 4.59 9.26
CA GLY A 39 4.51 3.69 8.80
C GLY A 39 3.59 3.14 9.90
N ASN A 40 3.59 3.75 11.09
CA ASN A 40 2.67 3.41 12.16
C ASN A 40 1.31 4.04 11.93
N LEU A 41 0.24 3.33 12.25
CA LEU A 41 -1.13 3.80 12.12
C LEU A 41 -1.46 4.84 13.20
N LEU A 42 -1.76 6.06 12.79
CA LEU A 42 -2.18 7.15 13.67
C LEU A 42 -3.70 7.32 13.75
N PHE A 43 -4.38 7.05 12.64
CA PHE A 43 -5.82 7.30 12.50
C PHE A 43 -6.41 6.45 11.38
N HIS A 44 -7.67 6.08 11.52
CA HIS A 44 -8.47 5.50 10.43
C HIS A 44 -9.91 5.99 10.47
N ASP A 45 -10.56 6.01 9.31
CA ASP A 45 -11.95 6.41 9.15
C ASP A 45 -12.54 5.85 7.86
N VAL A 46 -13.85 6.03 7.67
CA VAL A 46 -14.53 5.71 6.41
C VAL A 46 -15.20 6.97 5.87
N VAL A 47 -14.79 7.37 4.67
CA VAL A 47 -15.32 8.53 3.97
C VAL A 47 -16.23 8.07 2.83
N PHE A 48 -17.42 8.67 2.68
CA PHE A 48 -18.38 8.31 1.65
C PHE A 48 -18.49 9.42 0.59
N PRO A 49 -17.70 9.35 -0.52
CA PRO A 49 -17.72 10.35 -1.56
C PRO A 49 -18.87 10.20 -2.57
N PHE A 50 -19.61 9.08 -2.54
CA PHE A 50 -20.59 8.73 -3.56
C PHE A 50 -22.00 8.50 -2.99
N PRO A 51 -23.07 8.83 -3.79
CA PRO A 51 -24.44 8.49 -3.40
C PRO A 51 -24.65 6.97 -3.20
N PRO A 52 -25.64 6.55 -2.41
CA PRO A 52 -26.58 7.39 -1.66
C PRO A 52 -26.07 7.83 -0.28
N LYS A 53 -24.94 7.31 0.20
CA LYS A 53 -24.45 7.53 1.57
C LYS A 53 -23.68 8.83 1.76
N GLY A 54 -23.19 9.44 0.68
CA GLY A 54 -22.39 10.64 0.75
C GLY A 54 -22.39 11.43 -0.56
N ASN A 55 -21.53 12.43 -0.61
CA ASN A 55 -21.27 13.23 -1.80
C ASN A 55 -19.83 13.73 -1.82
N ALA A 56 -19.36 14.10 -3.01
CA ALA A 56 -17.98 14.51 -3.25
C ALA A 56 -17.56 15.74 -2.43
N GLU A 57 -18.46 16.71 -2.24
CA GLU A 57 -18.15 17.97 -1.54
C GLU A 57 -17.88 17.73 -0.04
N ASN A 58 -18.76 16.96 0.62
CA ASN A 58 -18.55 16.60 2.04
C ASN A 58 -17.30 15.74 2.22
N ALA A 59 -17.07 14.78 1.32
CA ALA A 59 -15.88 13.96 1.32
C ALA A 59 -14.60 14.80 1.15
N ALA A 60 -14.60 15.75 0.22
CA ALA A 60 -13.49 16.67 0.00
C ALA A 60 -13.13 17.44 1.27
N ARG A 61 -14.15 18.02 1.94
CA ARG A 61 -13.95 18.71 3.22
C ARG A 61 -13.41 17.79 4.31
N HIS A 62 -13.86 16.54 4.34
CA HIS A 62 -13.39 15.55 5.32
C HIS A 62 -11.94 15.15 5.07
N PHE A 63 -11.55 14.85 3.83
CA PHE A 63 -10.16 14.60 3.46
C PHE A 63 -9.23 15.77 3.82
N ALA A 64 -9.63 16.99 3.50
CA ALA A 64 -8.87 18.20 3.85
C ALA A 64 -8.67 18.35 5.37
N LYS A 65 -9.73 18.09 6.15
CA LYS A 65 -9.68 18.14 7.62
C LYS A 65 -8.73 17.10 8.21
N ILE A 66 -8.78 15.85 7.72
CA ILE A 66 -7.85 14.79 8.14
C ILE A 66 -6.42 15.19 7.80
N ALA A 67 -6.19 15.65 6.57
CA ALA A 67 -4.86 16.04 6.09
C ALA A 67 -4.23 17.16 6.94
N ALA A 68 -5.02 18.17 7.27
CA ALA A 68 -4.56 19.28 8.12
C ALA A 68 -4.28 18.82 9.55
N LYS A 69 -5.19 18.01 10.14
CA LYS A 69 -5.05 17.54 11.52
C LYS A 69 -3.77 16.73 11.76
N TYR A 70 -3.40 15.88 10.79
CA TYR A 70 -2.26 14.99 10.92
C TYR A 70 -1.04 15.45 10.12
N SER A 71 -1.08 16.64 9.52
CA SER A 71 0.04 17.21 8.74
C SER A 71 0.60 16.23 7.72
N ILE A 72 -0.29 15.57 6.95
CA ILE A 72 0.13 14.61 5.92
C ILE A 72 0.93 15.32 4.82
N GLU A 73 1.87 14.58 4.23
CA GLU A 73 2.78 15.07 3.18
C GLU A 73 2.46 14.49 1.80
N ALA A 74 1.76 13.36 1.74
CA ALA A 74 1.34 12.71 0.49
C ALA A 74 0.09 11.85 0.69
N VAL A 75 -0.56 11.50 -0.42
CA VAL A 75 -1.73 10.62 -0.45
C VAL A 75 -1.46 9.43 -1.36
N ALA A 76 -1.74 8.22 -0.86
CA ALA A 76 -1.73 6.97 -1.63
C ALA A 76 -3.17 6.51 -1.88
N VAL A 77 -3.55 6.24 -3.10
CA VAL A 77 -4.88 5.74 -3.48
C VAL A 77 -4.73 4.38 -4.16
N GLY A 78 -5.43 3.37 -3.66
CA GLY A 78 -5.49 2.06 -4.31
C GLY A 78 -6.09 2.15 -5.72
N ASN A 79 -5.61 1.30 -6.63
CA ASN A 79 -6.02 1.31 -8.05
C ASN A 79 -7.27 0.46 -8.36
N GLY A 80 -8.02 0.06 -7.36
CA GLY A 80 -9.23 -0.75 -7.52
C GLY A 80 -10.47 0.02 -7.93
N THR A 81 -11.63 -0.53 -7.58
CA THR A 81 -12.93 0.07 -7.94
C THR A 81 -13.08 1.48 -7.37
N ALA A 82 -13.54 2.43 -8.19
CA ALA A 82 -13.69 3.86 -7.86
C ALA A 82 -12.36 4.61 -7.62
N SER A 83 -11.23 4.05 -7.99
CA SER A 83 -9.92 4.69 -7.85
C SER A 83 -9.88 6.03 -8.60
N ARG A 84 -10.33 6.05 -9.85
CA ARG A 84 -10.29 7.25 -10.70
C ARG A 84 -11.12 8.38 -10.09
N GLU A 85 -12.37 8.10 -9.75
CA GLU A 85 -13.29 9.08 -9.18
C GLU A 85 -12.80 9.61 -7.83
N THR A 86 -12.25 8.72 -7.00
CA THR A 86 -11.67 9.10 -5.71
C THR A 86 -10.42 9.95 -5.90
N THR A 87 -9.55 9.58 -6.84
CA THR A 87 -8.34 10.35 -7.19
C THR A 87 -8.69 11.74 -7.72
N ASP A 88 -9.74 11.87 -8.54
CA ASP A 88 -10.19 13.16 -9.06
C ASP A 88 -10.65 14.09 -7.91
N ILE A 89 -11.37 13.56 -6.91
CA ILE A 89 -11.75 14.32 -5.72
C ILE A 89 -10.52 14.76 -4.93
N LEU A 90 -9.60 13.85 -4.66
CA LEU A 90 -8.39 14.14 -3.89
C LEU A 90 -7.46 15.13 -4.60
N ASN A 91 -7.32 15.02 -5.92
CA ASN A 91 -6.56 15.99 -6.71
C ASN A 91 -7.16 17.39 -6.61
N LYS A 92 -8.49 17.54 -6.65
CA LYS A 92 -9.15 18.84 -6.45
C LYS A 92 -8.89 19.40 -5.05
N VAL A 93 -8.86 18.54 -4.01
CA VAL A 93 -8.61 18.95 -2.62
C VAL A 93 -7.18 19.43 -2.43
N PHE A 94 -6.22 18.77 -3.10
CA PHE A 94 -4.78 18.93 -2.85
C PHE A 94 -4.01 19.58 -4.01
N SER A 95 -4.70 20.20 -4.98
CA SER A 95 -4.06 20.82 -6.14
C SER A 95 -3.56 22.24 -5.91
N GLU A 96 -4.10 22.98 -4.92
CA GLU A 96 -3.87 24.43 -4.80
C GLU A 96 -3.50 24.88 -3.39
N GLY A 97 -2.71 25.96 -3.33
CA GLY A 97 -2.37 26.71 -2.12
C GLY A 97 -1.50 25.93 -1.12
N ASP A 98 -1.61 26.34 0.15
CA ASP A 98 -0.85 25.73 1.26
C ASP A 98 -1.19 24.26 1.53
N ASN A 99 -2.27 23.74 0.92
CA ASN A 99 -2.72 22.36 1.02
C ASN A 99 -2.19 21.48 -0.10
N GLN A 100 -1.32 21.97 -0.99
CA GLN A 100 -0.80 21.19 -2.09
C GLN A 100 -0.05 19.96 -1.59
N LYS A 101 -0.54 18.77 -2.01
CA LYS A 101 0.06 17.47 -1.66
C LYS A 101 -0.02 16.54 -2.86
N PRO A 102 1.03 15.79 -3.16
CA PRO A 102 0.99 14.82 -4.24
C PRO A 102 0.03 13.66 -3.91
N VAL A 103 -0.76 13.27 -4.91
CA VAL A 103 -1.66 12.12 -4.87
C VAL A 103 -1.12 11.06 -5.82
N TYR A 104 -0.85 9.88 -5.30
CA TYR A 104 -0.30 8.76 -6.05
C TYR A 104 -1.30 7.60 -6.11
N VAL A 105 -1.48 7.05 -7.30
CA VAL A 105 -2.21 5.80 -7.47
C VAL A 105 -1.24 4.64 -7.27
N VAL A 106 -1.60 3.71 -6.38
CA VAL A 106 -0.76 2.59 -5.94
C VAL A 106 -1.48 1.28 -6.26
N SER A 107 -0.76 0.28 -6.76
CA SER A 107 -1.33 -1.06 -6.94
C SER A 107 -1.80 -1.64 -5.61
N GLU A 108 -3.03 -2.12 -5.57
CA GLU A 108 -3.60 -2.83 -4.41
C GLU A 108 -3.56 -4.35 -4.54
N ASP A 109 -2.95 -4.89 -5.62
CA ASP A 109 -2.84 -6.32 -5.85
C ASP A 109 -2.23 -7.03 -4.62
N GLY A 110 -2.92 -8.07 -4.15
CA GLY A 110 -2.52 -8.81 -2.96
C GLY A 110 -2.72 -8.07 -1.61
N ALA A 111 -3.24 -6.84 -1.58
CA ALA A 111 -3.50 -6.14 -0.31
C ALA A 111 -4.55 -6.86 0.55
N SER A 112 -5.56 -7.46 -0.07
CA SER A 112 -6.55 -8.30 0.61
C SER A 112 -5.93 -9.57 1.21
N ILE A 113 -4.93 -10.17 0.54
CA ILE A 113 -4.21 -11.35 1.02
C ILE A 113 -3.35 -10.96 2.23
N TYR A 114 -2.61 -9.85 2.15
CA TYR A 114 -1.89 -9.31 3.29
C TYR A 114 -2.83 -9.06 4.48
N SER A 115 -3.94 -8.36 4.28
CA SER A 115 -4.85 -7.95 5.34
C SER A 115 -5.44 -9.14 6.14
N ALA A 116 -5.63 -10.29 5.49
CA ALA A 116 -6.08 -11.53 6.09
C ALA A 116 -4.95 -12.40 6.66
N SER A 117 -3.69 -12.07 6.41
CA SER A 117 -2.51 -12.85 6.80
C SER A 117 -2.28 -12.83 8.32
N LYS A 118 -1.49 -13.81 8.80
CA LYS A 118 -1.00 -13.79 10.18
C LYS A 118 -0.15 -12.55 10.45
N ILE A 119 0.71 -12.17 9.49
CA ILE A 119 1.58 -10.99 9.60
C ILE A 119 0.76 -9.74 9.91
N ALA A 120 -0.29 -9.49 9.12
CA ALA A 120 -1.14 -8.32 9.31
C ALA A 120 -1.91 -8.34 10.64
N ARG A 121 -2.32 -9.53 11.10
CA ARG A 121 -2.95 -9.69 12.43
C ARG A 121 -1.97 -9.41 13.57
N ASP A 122 -0.74 -9.85 13.44
CA ASP A 122 0.30 -9.59 14.45
C ASP A 122 0.71 -8.11 14.47
N GLU A 123 0.78 -7.44 13.30
CA GLU A 123 1.09 -6.01 13.20
C GLU A 123 -0.06 -5.12 13.73
N PHE A 124 -1.31 -5.52 13.48
CA PHE A 124 -2.51 -4.74 13.80
C PHE A 124 -3.60 -5.64 14.41
N PRO A 125 -3.42 -6.16 15.63
CA PRO A 125 -4.35 -7.12 16.22
C PRO A 125 -5.76 -6.53 16.44
N ASP A 126 -5.85 -5.24 16.74
CA ASP A 126 -7.10 -4.53 17.06
C ASP A 126 -7.78 -3.90 15.82
N GLN A 127 -7.24 -4.10 14.62
CA GLN A 127 -7.78 -3.54 13.40
C GLN A 127 -8.44 -4.61 12.53
N ASP A 128 -9.49 -4.23 11.81
CA ASP A 128 -10.12 -5.13 10.85
C ASP A 128 -9.34 -5.24 9.53
N VAL A 129 -9.75 -6.18 8.68
CA VAL A 129 -9.08 -6.45 7.39
C VAL A 129 -9.11 -5.25 6.44
N THR A 130 -10.12 -4.38 6.54
CA THR A 130 -10.24 -3.22 5.63
C THR A 130 -9.23 -2.13 6.00
N VAL A 131 -9.02 -1.90 7.28
CA VAL A 131 -8.00 -0.98 7.79
C VAL A 131 -6.60 -1.50 7.46
N ARG A 132 -6.34 -2.80 7.69
CA ARG A 132 -5.05 -3.43 7.34
C ARG A 132 -4.74 -3.32 5.84
N GLY A 133 -5.76 -3.48 4.97
CA GLY A 133 -5.63 -3.30 3.53
C GLY A 133 -5.23 -1.87 3.16
N ALA A 134 -5.90 -0.87 3.71
CA ALA A 134 -5.59 0.54 3.48
C ALA A 134 -4.18 0.91 4.00
N VAL A 135 -3.76 0.36 5.14
CA VAL A 135 -2.38 0.52 5.65
C VAL A 135 -1.36 -0.04 4.65
N SER A 136 -1.61 -1.23 4.09
CA SER A 136 -0.72 -1.83 3.08
C SER A 136 -0.59 -0.94 1.85
N ILE A 137 -1.69 -0.37 1.35
CA ILE A 137 -1.67 0.57 0.21
C ILE A 137 -0.78 1.78 0.51
N ALA A 138 -0.92 2.39 1.70
CA ALA A 138 -0.09 3.53 2.09
C ALA A 138 1.40 3.15 2.23
N ARG A 139 1.71 2.01 2.86
CA ARG A 139 3.09 1.54 3.05
C ARG A 139 3.78 1.17 1.75
N ARG A 140 3.06 0.70 0.73
CA ARG A 140 3.60 0.46 -0.61
C ARG A 140 4.11 1.72 -1.29
N LEU A 141 3.50 2.88 -1.00
CA LEU A 141 4.03 4.15 -1.46
C LEU A 141 5.28 4.55 -0.68
N MET A 142 5.32 4.30 0.62
CA MET A 142 6.45 4.67 1.48
C MET A 142 7.69 3.83 1.18
N ASP A 143 7.54 2.50 1.11
CA ASP A 143 8.60 1.53 0.81
C ASP A 143 8.00 0.28 0.16
N PRO A 144 7.92 0.22 -1.18
CA PRO A 144 7.30 -0.89 -1.89
C PRO A 144 7.99 -2.23 -1.62
N LEU A 145 9.31 -2.26 -1.55
CA LEU A 145 10.05 -3.51 -1.31
C LEU A 145 9.72 -4.08 0.08
N ALA A 146 9.85 -3.27 1.13
CA ALA A 146 9.59 -3.70 2.50
C ALA A 146 8.16 -4.21 2.71
N GLU A 147 7.18 -3.61 2.03
CA GLU A 147 5.79 -4.02 2.16
C GLU A 147 5.43 -5.24 1.30
N LEU A 148 5.85 -5.27 0.04
CA LEU A 148 5.48 -6.34 -0.89
C LEU A 148 6.11 -7.69 -0.56
N VAL A 149 7.25 -7.75 0.12
CA VAL A 149 7.86 -9.02 0.56
C VAL A 149 7.07 -9.75 1.66
N LYS A 150 6.08 -9.09 2.26
CA LYS A 150 5.20 -9.70 3.29
C LYS A 150 4.18 -10.67 2.72
N ILE A 151 3.98 -10.66 1.40
CA ILE A 151 3.04 -11.54 0.70
C ILE A 151 3.78 -12.41 -0.31
N ASP A 152 3.18 -13.57 -0.66
CA ASP A 152 3.71 -14.42 -1.72
C ASP A 152 3.73 -13.63 -3.04
N ALA A 153 4.86 -13.64 -3.74
CA ALA A 153 5.04 -12.93 -5.00
C ALA A 153 4.01 -13.34 -6.08
N LYS A 154 3.50 -14.57 -6.04
CA LYS A 154 2.39 -15.02 -6.90
C LYS A 154 1.07 -14.29 -6.65
N SER A 155 0.91 -13.70 -5.47
CA SER A 155 -0.28 -12.93 -5.11
C SER A 155 -0.21 -11.48 -5.59
N ILE A 156 0.93 -11.05 -6.12
CA ILE A 156 1.12 -9.77 -6.77
C ILE A 156 0.78 -9.93 -8.25
N GLY A 157 0.00 -9.03 -8.82
CA GLY A 157 -0.34 -9.02 -10.25
C GLY A 157 0.87 -8.67 -11.11
N VAL A 158 1.57 -9.71 -11.60
CA VAL A 158 2.81 -9.55 -12.39
C VAL A 158 2.63 -9.81 -13.88
N GLY A 159 1.44 -10.26 -14.31
CA GLY A 159 1.12 -10.47 -15.71
C GLY A 159 -0.24 -11.13 -15.91
N GLN A 160 -0.92 -10.73 -16.99
CA GLN A 160 -2.27 -11.21 -17.32
C GLN A 160 -2.36 -12.74 -17.42
N TYR A 161 -1.32 -13.40 -17.93
CA TYR A 161 -1.28 -14.84 -18.17
C TYR A 161 -0.46 -15.61 -17.13
N GLN A 162 -0.27 -15.05 -15.92
CA GLN A 162 0.53 -15.73 -14.90
C GLN A 162 -0.08 -17.07 -14.44
N HIS A 163 -1.39 -17.27 -14.60
CA HIS A 163 -2.07 -18.53 -14.27
C HIS A 163 -1.97 -19.60 -15.35
N ASP A 164 -1.54 -19.24 -16.56
CA ASP A 164 -1.46 -20.14 -17.72
C ASP A 164 -0.09 -20.82 -17.88
N VAL A 165 0.87 -20.48 -17.03
CA VAL A 165 2.23 -21.04 -17.04
C VAL A 165 2.44 -22.05 -15.92
N ASP A 166 3.52 -22.83 -15.99
CA ASP A 166 3.93 -23.75 -14.92
C ASP A 166 4.10 -23.00 -13.60
N GLN A 167 3.23 -23.28 -12.63
CA GLN A 167 3.16 -22.56 -11.37
C GLN A 167 4.36 -22.81 -10.47
N THR A 168 5.02 -23.96 -10.58
CA THR A 168 6.22 -24.29 -9.81
C THR A 168 7.42 -23.47 -10.31
N LYS A 169 7.59 -23.41 -11.63
CA LYS A 169 8.63 -22.61 -12.28
C LYS A 169 8.38 -21.12 -12.04
N LEU A 170 7.13 -20.67 -12.16
CA LEU A 170 6.76 -19.28 -11.88
C LEU A 170 7.14 -18.90 -10.45
N LYS A 171 6.71 -19.67 -9.45
CA LYS A 171 7.02 -19.42 -8.05
C LYS A 171 8.53 -19.30 -7.83
N LYS A 172 9.30 -20.30 -8.30
CA LYS A 172 10.77 -20.30 -8.16
C LYS A 172 11.40 -19.04 -8.77
N SER A 173 10.95 -18.62 -9.97
CA SER A 173 11.48 -17.45 -10.65
C SER A 173 11.10 -16.14 -9.94
N LEU A 174 9.90 -16.06 -9.38
CA LEU A 174 9.46 -14.88 -8.63
C LEU A 174 10.19 -14.79 -7.28
N ASP A 175 10.33 -15.89 -6.54
CA ASP A 175 11.07 -15.93 -5.27
C ASP A 175 12.54 -15.51 -5.47
N GLN A 176 13.18 -16.01 -6.53
CA GLN A 176 14.54 -15.60 -6.89
C GLN A 176 14.64 -14.10 -7.23
N THR A 177 13.61 -13.56 -7.88
CA THR A 177 13.54 -12.12 -8.19
C THR A 177 13.43 -11.29 -6.92
N VAL A 178 12.61 -11.70 -5.96
CA VAL A 178 12.50 -11.02 -4.65
C VAL A 178 13.85 -11.03 -3.94
N GLU A 179 14.49 -12.19 -3.82
CA GLU A 179 15.79 -12.33 -3.18
C GLU A 179 16.85 -11.42 -3.83
N ASN A 180 16.92 -11.41 -5.16
CA ASN A 180 17.84 -10.55 -5.90
C ASN A 180 17.57 -9.06 -5.65
N CYS A 181 16.29 -8.63 -5.61
CA CYS A 181 15.94 -7.25 -5.35
C CYS A 181 16.32 -6.83 -3.93
N VAL A 182 16.03 -7.66 -2.94
CA VAL A 182 16.36 -7.39 -1.53
C VAL A 182 17.88 -7.27 -1.34
N ASN A 183 18.65 -8.20 -1.89
CA ASN A 183 20.11 -8.15 -1.78
C ASN A 183 20.74 -7.00 -2.59
N LEU A 184 20.10 -6.57 -3.69
CA LEU A 184 20.57 -5.41 -4.48
C LEU A 184 20.39 -4.10 -3.72
N VAL A 185 19.24 -3.91 -3.08
CA VAL A 185 18.91 -2.68 -2.32
C VAL A 185 19.61 -2.67 -0.97
N GLY A 186 19.75 -3.83 -0.35
CA GLY A 186 20.19 -3.95 1.03
C GLY A 186 19.07 -3.60 2.02
N VAL A 187 19.31 -3.90 3.29
CA VAL A 187 18.34 -3.65 4.38
C VAL A 187 19.04 -3.09 5.61
N ASN A 188 18.33 -2.21 6.31
CA ASN A 188 18.75 -1.78 7.63
C ASN A 188 18.28 -2.81 8.66
N VAL A 189 19.21 -3.57 9.23
CA VAL A 189 18.91 -4.66 10.16
C VAL A 189 18.17 -4.20 11.43
N ASN A 190 18.29 -2.93 11.81
CA ASN A 190 17.64 -2.39 13.00
C ASN A 190 16.15 -2.05 12.78
N THR A 191 15.73 -1.88 11.52
CA THR A 191 14.36 -1.45 11.18
C THR A 191 13.63 -2.41 10.26
N ALA A 192 14.35 -3.38 9.67
CA ALA A 192 13.77 -4.35 8.75
C ALA A 192 12.81 -5.31 9.46
N SER A 193 11.71 -5.64 8.78
CA SER A 193 10.80 -6.70 9.24
C SER A 193 11.50 -8.08 9.18
N GLN A 194 11.03 -9.02 10.00
CA GLN A 194 11.50 -10.40 9.95
C GLN A 194 11.37 -10.97 8.52
N GLN A 195 10.29 -10.67 7.82
CA GLN A 195 10.05 -11.14 6.45
C GLN A 195 11.11 -10.62 5.48
N LEU A 196 11.49 -9.35 5.59
CA LEU A 196 12.54 -8.77 4.75
C LEU A 196 13.90 -9.40 5.03
N LEU A 197 14.23 -9.66 6.29
CA LEU A 197 15.48 -10.27 6.70
C LEU A 197 15.64 -11.71 6.19
N THR A 198 14.55 -12.48 6.01
CA THR A 198 14.64 -13.86 5.49
C THR A 198 15.19 -13.95 4.07
N TYR A 199 15.13 -12.86 3.30
CA TYR A 199 15.69 -12.80 1.95
C TYR A 199 17.18 -12.41 1.90
N ILE A 200 17.78 -12.04 3.03
CA ILE A 200 19.21 -11.71 3.08
C ILE A 200 20.03 -12.98 3.16
N SER A 201 21.03 -13.10 2.28
CA SER A 201 21.94 -14.22 2.27
C SER A 201 22.64 -14.36 3.64
N GLY A 202 22.50 -15.53 4.25
CA GLY A 202 23.06 -15.84 5.57
C GLY A 202 22.21 -15.43 6.78
N LEU A 203 21.04 -14.82 6.60
CA LEU A 203 20.08 -14.46 7.65
C LEU A 203 18.75 -15.22 7.52
N GLY A 204 18.75 -16.37 6.84
CA GLY A 204 17.55 -17.21 6.71
C GLY A 204 16.99 -17.66 8.07
N PRO A 205 15.75 -18.18 8.08
CA PRO A 205 15.17 -18.70 9.32
C PRO A 205 16.05 -19.81 9.87
N ALA A 206 16.36 -19.70 11.16
CA ALA A 206 17.10 -20.74 11.90
C ALA A 206 16.17 -21.94 12.17
#